data_614e730f2b71457444f9d3bc5ab027aa
#
_entry.id   614e730f2b71457444f9d3bc5ab027aa
#
_cell.length_a   1.000
_cell.length_b   1.000
_cell.length_c   1.000
_cell.angle_alpha   90.00
_cell.angle_beta   90.00
_cell.angle_gamma   90.00
#
_symmetry.space_group_name_H-M   'P 1'
#
loop_
_entity.id
_entity.type
_entity.pdbx_description
1 polymer ?
#
loop_
_entity_poly.entity_id
_entity_poly.type
_entity_poly.pdbx_seq_one_letter_code
_entity_poly.pdbx_strand_id
1 'polypeptide(L)'
;MKIMAASDIHGSAGWAERIVETYKSEGADKLLLLGDILYHGPRNDLPEDYAPKKVIEILNREKDNIIAVRGNCDAEVDQMVLEFPILAESMWLTSGDKRIYATHGHHIDPTNLPTFLGKGDILLRGHTHVAEDIMLGSVRSINPGSPAIPKDGSPPSYVIIEDGVAELKRF
;
A
#
# COMPACT_ATOMS: atom_id res chain seq x y z
N MET A 1 -15.56 2.40 9.70
CA MET A 1 -14.67 1.40 9.07
C MET A 1 -13.25 1.92 9.14
N LYS A 2 -12.39 1.17 9.79
CA LYS A 2 -10.96 1.48 9.94
C LYS A 2 -10.16 0.68 8.92
N ILE A 3 -9.29 1.33 8.15
CA ILE A 3 -8.45 0.71 7.13
C ILE A 3 -6.99 0.95 7.50
N MET A 4 -6.18 -0.10 7.50
CA MET A 4 -4.73 0.02 7.50
C MET A 4 -4.21 -0.13 6.07
N ALA A 5 -3.35 0.77 5.61
CA ALA A 5 -2.72 0.67 4.30
C ALA A 5 -1.20 0.48 4.42
N ALA A 6 -0.66 -0.44 3.62
CA ALA A 6 0.76 -0.70 3.48
C ALA A 6 1.11 -0.88 1.99
N SER A 7 2.38 -0.78 1.63
CA SER A 7 2.85 -0.84 0.25
C SER A 7 4.21 -1.52 0.14
N ASP A 8 4.54 -1.99 -1.05
CA ASP A 8 5.91 -2.34 -1.45
C ASP A 8 6.56 -3.37 -0.52
N ILE A 9 5.88 -4.51 -0.31
CA ILE A 9 6.33 -5.65 0.51
C ILE A 9 7.47 -6.40 -0.19
N HIS A 10 7.43 -6.46 -1.53
CA HIS A 10 8.46 -7.05 -2.37
C HIS A 10 8.94 -8.45 -1.96
N GLY A 11 8.02 -9.29 -1.51
CA GLY A 11 8.31 -10.69 -1.17
C GLY A 11 9.00 -10.91 0.18
N SER A 12 9.12 -9.88 1.03
CA SER A 12 9.62 -10.01 2.40
C SER A 12 8.60 -10.70 3.30
N ALA A 13 8.92 -11.91 3.78
CA ALA A 13 8.03 -12.68 4.63
C ALA A 13 7.88 -12.07 6.04
N GLY A 14 8.97 -11.59 6.62
CA GLY A 14 8.93 -10.96 7.95
C GLY A 14 8.11 -9.68 7.93
N TRP A 15 8.21 -8.88 6.86
CA TRP A 15 7.37 -7.69 6.75
C TRP A 15 5.91 -8.00 6.46
N ALA A 16 5.63 -9.04 5.65
CA ALA A 16 4.25 -9.50 5.48
C ALA A 16 3.61 -9.93 6.80
N GLU A 17 4.35 -10.67 7.63
CA GLU A 17 3.89 -11.11 8.96
C GLU A 17 3.66 -9.90 9.89
N ARG A 18 4.63 -8.98 9.97
CA ARG A 18 4.54 -7.79 10.79
C ARG A 18 3.40 -6.85 10.36
N ILE A 19 3.15 -6.72 9.06
CA ILE A 19 1.99 -5.96 8.54
C ILE A 19 0.69 -6.58 9.03
N VAL A 20 0.53 -7.90 8.92
CA VAL A 20 -0.67 -8.60 9.39
C VAL A 20 -0.85 -8.50 10.90
N GLU A 21 0.21 -8.63 11.68
CA GLU A 21 0.19 -8.45 13.14
C GLU A 21 -0.23 -7.02 13.51
N THR A 22 0.36 -6.02 12.85
CA THR A 22 0.03 -4.61 13.09
C THR A 22 -1.40 -4.30 12.69
N TYR A 23 -1.87 -4.79 11.54
CA TYR A 23 -3.24 -4.70 11.09
C TYR A 23 -4.22 -5.20 12.16
N LYS A 24 -3.95 -6.36 12.75
CA LYS A 24 -4.75 -6.94 13.84
C LYS A 24 -4.69 -6.13 15.13
N SER A 25 -3.50 -5.68 15.51
CA SER A 25 -3.31 -4.90 16.73
C SER A 25 -3.94 -3.50 16.68
N GLU A 26 -3.96 -2.89 15.49
CA GLU A 26 -4.68 -1.64 15.25
C GLU A 26 -6.22 -1.82 15.26
N GLY A 27 -6.70 -3.05 15.21
CA GLY A 27 -8.13 -3.34 15.12
C GLY A 27 -8.76 -2.80 13.83
N ALA A 28 -8.00 -2.80 12.74
CA ALA A 28 -8.51 -2.34 11.45
C ALA A 28 -9.46 -3.38 10.83
N ASP A 29 -10.51 -2.91 10.16
CA ASP A 29 -11.51 -3.77 9.51
C ASP A 29 -10.98 -4.33 8.20
N LYS A 30 -10.12 -3.59 7.49
CA LYS A 30 -9.52 -3.97 6.22
C LYS A 30 -8.04 -3.61 6.16
N LEU A 31 -7.27 -4.48 5.48
CA LEU A 31 -5.89 -4.23 5.09
C LEU A 31 -5.86 -3.86 3.60
N LEU A 32 -5.44 -2.64 3.28
CA LEU A 32 -5.24 -2.17 1.92
C LEU A 32 -3.76 -2.32 1.54
N LEU A 33 -3.48 -3.11 0.50
CA LEU A 33 -2.16 -3.24 -0.09
C LEU A 33 -2.07 -2.38 -1.36
N LEU A 34 -1.08 -1.50 -1.41
CA LEU A 34 -0.89 -0.57 -2.52
C LEU A 34 0.03 -1.12 -3.63
N GLY A 35 0.14 -2.44 -3.72
CA GLY A 35 0.88 -3.12 -4.78
C GLY A 35 2.33 -3.47 -4.43
N ASP A 36 3.02 -4.06 -5.40
CA ASP A 36 4.38 -4.59 -5.32
C ASP A 36 4.52 -5.61 -4.17
N ILE A 37 3.70 -6.68 -4.26
CA ILE A 37 3.50 -7.64 -3.17
C ILE A 37 4.59 -8.72 -3.15
N LEU A 38 4.79 -9.44 -4.25
CA LEU A 38 5.62 -10.67 -4.27
C LEU A 38 7.00 -10.48 -4.88
N TYR A 39 7.11 -9.76 -5.99
CA TYR A 39 8.36 -9.62 -6.73
C TYR A 39 9.17 -8.42 -6.25
N HIS A 40 10.47 -8.63 -6.02
CA HIS A 40 11.36 -7.55 -5.55
C HIS A 40 11.61 -6.45 -6.59
N GLY A 41 11.35 -6.73 -7.88
CA GLY A 41 11.64 -5.83 -8.99
C GLY A 41 13.11 -5.90 -9.44
N PRO A 42 13.39 -5.70 -10.75
CA PRO A 42 14.72 -5.92 -11.31
C PRO A 42 15.78 -4.88 -10.90
N ARG A 43 15.34 -3.76 -10.30
CA ARG A 43 16.21 -2.65 -9.89
C ARG A 43 16.52 -2.61 -8.40
N ASN A 44 15.90 -3.48 -7.62
CA ASN A 44 16.11 -3.52 -6.17
C ASN A 44 16.93 -4.76 -5.80
N ASP A 45 17.72 -4.65 -4.73
CA ASP A 45 18.29 -5.81 -4.07
C ASP A 45 17.18 -6.63 -3.41
N LEU A 46 17.44 -7.91 -3.17
CA LEU A 46 16.51 -8.77 -2.46
C LEU A 46 16.34 -8.26 -1.02
N PRO A 47 15.10 -8.17 -0.51
CA PRO A 47 14.89 -7.99 0.92
C PRO A 47 15.58 -9.08 1.73
N GLU A 48 15.99 -8.78 2.96
CA GLU A 48 16.75 -9.70 3.81
C GLU A 48 16.09 -11.07 3.96
N ASP A 49 14.78 -11.12 4.04
CA ASP A 49 13.97 -12.32 4.22
C ASP A 49 13.06 -12.61 3.02
N TYR A 50 13.59 -12.43 1.82
CA TYR A 50 12.83 -12.67 0.58
C TYR A 50 12.35 -14.12 0.47
N ALA A 51 11.05 -14.33 0.65
CA ALA A 51 10.40 -15.62 0.61
C ALA A 51 8.94 -15.48 0.10
N PRO A 52 8.73 -15.21 -1.20
CA PRO A 52 7.40 -14.92 -1.74
C PRO A 52 6.37 -16.03 -1.49
N LYS A 53 6.77 -17.30 -1.45
CA LYS A 53 5.86 -18.41 -1.09
C LYS A 53 5.30 -18.25 0.33
N LYS A 54 6.11 -17.79 1.28
CA LYS A 54 5.63 -17.52 2.64
C LYS A 54 4.72 -16.30 2.68
N VAL A 55 5.02 -15.26 1.90
CA VAL A 55 4.14 -14.09 1.76
C VAL A 55 2.76 -14.51 1.28
N ILE A 56 2.68 -15.39 0.27
CA ILE A 56 1.42 -15.96 -0.22
C ILE A 56 0.64 -16.64 0.90
N GLU A 57 1.30 -17.52 1.66
CA GLU A 57 0.65 -18.23 2.78
C GLU A 57 0.14 -17.28 3.87
N ILE A 58 0.91 -16.25 4.20
CA ILE A 58 0.56 -15.26 5.22
C ILE A 58 -0.65 -14.44 4.78
N LEU A 59 -0.61 -13.88 3.58
CA LEU A 59 -1.65 -12.99 3.09
C LEU A 59 -2.95 -13.74 2.76
N ASN A 60 -2.88 -14.95 2.21
CA ASN A 60 -4.07 -15.75 1.89
C ASN A 60 -4.88 -16.14 3.15
N ARG A 61 -4.27 -16.19 4.33
CA ARG A 61 -5.02 -16.37 5.60
C ARG A 61 -5.95 -15.19 5.92
N GLU A 62 -5.64 -14.02 5.37
CA GLU A 62 -6.38 -12.77 5.60
C GLU A 62 -7.18 -12.33 4.36
N LYS A 63 -7.32 -13.17 3.34
CA LYS A 63 -7.89 -12.85 2.02
C LYS A 63 -9.24 -12.13 2.06
N ASP A 64 -10.10 -12.48 3.02
CA ASP A 64 -11.44 -11.88 3.15
C ASP A 64 -11.39 -10.42 3.64
N ASN A 65 -10.26 -10.02 4.20
CA ASN A 65 -10.04 -8.69 4.78
C ASN A 65 -9.06 -7.84 3.97
N ILE A 66 -8.40 -8.42 2.95
CA ILE A 66 -7.47 -7.69 2.10
C ILE A 66 -8.20 -7.09 0.90
N ILE A 67 -7.89 -5.84 0.62
CA ILE A 67 -8.16 -5.16 -0.64
C ILE A 67 -6.83 -4.67 -1.21
N ALA A 68 -6.65 -4.72 -2.53
CA ALA A 68 -5.37 -4.37 -3.13
C ALA A 68 -5.52 -3.63 -4.45
N VAL A 69 -4.51 -2.82 -4.78
CA VAL A 69 -4.30 -2.28 -6.12
C VAL A 69 -3.01 -2.86 -6.70
N ARG A 70 -2.93 -2.88 -8.02
CA ARG A 70 -1.79 -3.40 -8.77
C ARG A 70 -0.58 -2.49 -8.66
N GLY A 71 0.57 -3.05 -8.28
CA GLY A 71 1.87 -2.44 -8.44
C GLY A 71 2.50 -2.72 -9.81
N ASN A 72 3.60 -2.03 -10.11
CA ASN A 72 4.32 -2.25 -11.37
C ASN A 72 5.07 -3.59 -11.41
N CYS A 73 5.29 -4.22 -10.27
CA CYS A 73 5.90 -5.54 -10.17
C CYS A 73 4.87 -6.67 -10.07
N ASP A 74 3.57 -6.36 -9.91
CA ASP A 74 2.52 -7.36 -9.81
C ASP A 74 2.05 -7.81 -11.21
N ALA A 75 1.94 -9.11 -11.39
CA ALA A 75 1.60 -9.72 -12.66
C ALA A 75 0.40 -10.69 -12.53
N GLU A 76 -0.13 -11.09 -13.68
CA GLU A 76 -1.20 -12.08 -13.75
C GLU A 76 -0.83 -13.41 -13.07
N VAL A 77 0.45 -13.77 -13.08
CA VAL A 77 0.94 -14.98 -12.39
C VAL A 77 0.82 -14.88 -10.87
N ASP A 78 0.94 -13.68 -10.31
CA ASP A 78 0.78 -13.44 -8.88
C ASP A 78 -0.70 -13.58 -8.47
N GLN A 79 -1.63 -13.14 -9.34
CA GLN A 79 -3.05 -13.36 -9.13
C GLN A 79 -3.45 -14.85 -9.13
N MET A 80 -2.68 -15.72 -9.77
CA MET A 80 -2.97 -17.16 -9.76
C MET A 80 -2.74 -17.80 -8.38
N VAL A 81 -1.96 -17.16 -7.51
CA VAL A 81 -1.55 -17.70 -6.21
C VAL A 81 -2.05 -16.88 -5.02
N LEU A 82 -2.42 -15.61 -5.23
CA LEU A 82 -3.07 -14.78 -4.23
C LEU A 82 -4.60 -14.91 -4.35
N GLU A 83 -5.26 -15.29 -3.25
CA GLU A 83 -6.69 -15.61 -3.21
C GLU A 83 -7.59 -14.38 -3.01
N PHE A 84 -7.07 -13.18 -3.26
CA PHE A 84 -7.79 -11.89 -3.27
C PHE A 84 -7.40 -11.11 -4.52
N PRO A 85 -8.29 -10.22 -5.04
CA PRO A 85 -8.00 -9.45 -6.26
C PRO A 85 -6.81 -8.49 -6.08
N ILE A 86 -5.82 -8.52 -7.02
CA ILE A 86 -4.63 -7.66 -6.99
C ILE A 86 -4.43 -6.82 -8.26
N LEU A 87 -5.24 -7.01 -9.29
CA LEU A 87 -4.99 -6.42 -10.61
C LEU A 87 -5.75 -5.13 -10.89
N ALA A 88 -6.43 -4.55 -9.89
CA ALA A 88 -7.07 -3.25 -10.05
C ALA A 88 -6.01 -2.13 -10.07
N GLU A 89 -5.94 -1.35 -11.14
CA GLU A 89 -4.97 -0.24 -11.26
C GLU A 89 -5.16 0.84 -10.18
N SER A 90 -6.39 0.99 -9.72
CA SER A 90 -6.75 1.96 -8.70
C SER A 90 -8.14 1.68 -8.14
N MET A 91 -8.46 2.32 -7.03
CA MET A 91 -9.82 2.31 -6.48
C MET A 91 -10.16 3.61 -5.76
N TRP A 92 -11.44 3.91 -5.69
CA TRP A 92 -11.97 4.94 -4.84
C TRP A 92 -12.50 4.33 -3.54
N LEU A 93 -12.10 4.94 -2.43
CA LEU A 93 -12.61 4.65 -1.09
C LEU A 93 -13.24 5.93 -0.52
N THR A 94 -14.13 5.75 0.45
CA THR A 94 -14.69 6.85 1.24
C THR A 94 -14.48 6.58 2.71
N SER A 95 -14.10 7.61 3.46
CA SER A 95 -13.99 7.57 4.92
C SER A 95 -14.47 8.90 5.47
N GLY A 96 -15.54 8.88 6.29
CA GLY A 96 -16.22 10.10 6.68
C GLY A 96 -16.66 10.93 5.46
N ASP A 97 -16.24 12.18 5.41
CA ASP A 97 -16.48 13.12 4.30
C ASP A 97 -15.38 13.10 3.22
N LYS A 98 -14.36 12.28 3.38
CA LYS A 98 -13.20 12.23 2.48
C LYS A 98 -13.36 11.18 1.40
N ARG A 99 -12.96 11.55 0.17
CA ARG A 99 -12.72 10.61 -0.92
C ARG A 99 -11.23 10.30 -0.98
N ILE A 100 -10.89 9.05 -1.14
CA ILE A 100 -9.52 8.56 -1.17
C ILE A 100 -9.31 7.80 -2.48
N TYR A 101 -8.41 8.29 -3.29
CA TYR A 101 -7.97 7.59 -4.49
C TYR A 101 -6.72 6.79 -4.16
N ALA A 102 -6.87 5.47 -4.10
CA ALA A 102 -5.78 4.54 -3.84
C ALA A 102 -5.25 3.97 -5.15
N THR A 103 -3.95 4.05 -5.35
CA THR A 103 -3.22 3.52 -6.50
C THR A 103 -1.80 3.18 -6.07
N HIS A 104 -1.08 2.36 -6.86
CA HIS A 104 0.34 2.16 -6.57
C HIS A 104 1.17 3.42 -6.78
N GLY A 105 0.86 4.23 -7.77
CA GLY A 105 1.50 5.53 -7.96
C GLY A 105 2.50 5.61 -9.10
N HIS A 106 2.87 4.49 -9.74
CA HIS A 106 3.84 4.46 -10.84
C HIS A 106 3.39 5.18 -12.13
N HIS A 107 2.09 5.52 -12.22
CA HIS A 107 1.51 6.33 -13.30
C HIS A 107 1.12 7.74 -12.84
N ILE A 108 1.43 8.12 -11.59
CA ILE A 108 1.12 9.44 -11.06
C ILE A 108 2.32 10.38 -11.29
N ASP A 109 2.08 11.47 -11.98
CA ASP A 109 3.00 12.60 -12.05
C ASP A 109 2.62 13.61 -10.94
N PRO A 110 3.46 13.79 -9.92
CA PRO A 110 3.18 14.74 -8.83
C PRO A 110 3.05 16.20 -9.29
N THR A 111 3.62 16.53 -10.46
CA THR A 111 3.56 17.89 -11.03
C THR A 111 2.32 18.10 -11.91
N ASN A 112 1.66 17.03 -12.30
CA ASN A 112 0.47 17.05 -13.17
C ASN A 112 -0.53 15.96 -12.72
N LEU A 113 -1.19 16.19 -11.58
CA LEU A 113 -2.16 15.25 -11.03
C LEU A 113 -3.34 15.02 -11.99
N PRO A 114 -3.95 13.83 -11.96
CA PRO A 114 -5.18 13.56 -12.68
C PRO A 114 -6.28 14.58 -12.36
N THR A 115 -6.95 15.10 -13.39
CA THR A 115 -7.96 16.15 -13.27
C THR A 115 -9.22 15.74 -12.49
N PHE A 116 -9.42 14.46 -12.27
CA PHE A 116 -10.53 13.95 -11.45
C PHE A 116 -10.28 14.05 -9.95
N LEU A 117 -9.03 14.33 -9.51
CA LEU A 117 -8.69 14.62 -8.12
C LEU A 117 -9.01 16.07 -7.80
N GLY A 118 -9.81 16.29 -6.77
CA GLY A 118 -10.29 17.61 -6.38
C GLY A 118 -9.79 18.04 -5.00
N LYS A 119 -10.15 19.27 -4.65
CA LYS A 119 -9.85 19.83 -3.33
C LYS A 119 -10.45 18.97 -2.21
N GLY A 120 -9.61 18.54 -1.27
CA GLY A 120 -10.00 17.74 -0.12
C GLY A 120 -9.94 16.23 -0.34
N ASP A 121 -9.66 15.77 -1.58
CA ASP A 121 -9.37 14.37 -1.85
C ASP A 121 -8.00 14.00 -1.28
N ILE A 122 -7.87 12.72 -0.93
CA ILE A 122 -6.62 12.11 -0.52
C ILE A 122 -6.14 11.19 -1.65
N LEU A 123 -4.91 11.41 -2.11
CA LEU A 123 -4.18 10.48 -2.97
C LEU A 123 -3.35 9.56 -2.08
N LEU A 124 -3.68 8.28 -2.04
CA LEU A 124 -2.92 7.26 -1.32
C LEU A 124 -2.12 6.44 -2.32
N ARG A 125 -0.81 6.46 -2.19
CA ARG A 125 0.10 5.82 -3.16
C ARG A 125 1.32 5.19 -2.51
N GLY A 126 2.03 4.31 -3.21
CA GLY A 126 3.29 3.67 -2.86
C GLY A 126 4.40 4.00 -3.86
N HIS A 127 5.07 2.98 -4.37
CA HIS A 127 6.04 2.98 -5.47
C HIS A 127 7.40 3.63 -5.19
N THR A 128 7.43 4.79 -4.54
CA THR A 128 8.71 5.51 -4.34
C THR A 128 9.56 4.92 -3.22
N HIS A 129 8.96 4.09 -2.35
CA HIS A 129 9.53 3.54 -1.12
C HIS A 129 9.88 4.60 -0.07
N VAL A 130 9.40 5.82 -0.25
CA VAL A 130 9.62 6.94 0.67
C VAL A 130 8.32 7.27 1.38
N ALA A 131 8.32 7.20 2.71
CA ALA A 131 7.16 7.59 3.50
C ALA A 131 7.00 9.10 3.47
N GLU A 132 5.82 9.58 3.04
CA GLU A 132 5.54 11.00 2.95
C GLU A 132 4.07 11.33 3.15
N ASP A 133 3.81 12.52 3.64
CA ASP A 133 2.48 13.09 3.82
C ASP A 133 2.56 14.59 3.44
N ILE A 134 2.20 14.91 2.22
CA ILE A 134 2.44 16.22 1.61
C ILE A 134 1.20 16.74 0.88
N MET A 135 1.18 18.05 0.63
CA MET A 135 0.19 18.67 -0.24
C MET A 135 0.73 18.80 -1.67
N LEU A 136 0.02 18.22 -2.62
CA LEU A 136 0.23 18.41 -4.06
C LEU A 136 -0.88 19.33 -4.57
N GLY A 137 -0.62 20.62 -4.58
CA GLY A 137 -1.66 21.61 -4.83
C GLY A 137 -2.76 21.56 -3.76
N SER A 138 -3.99 21.20 -4.15
CA SER A 138 -5.14 21.08 -3.24
C SER A 138 -5.43 19.64 -2.79
N VAL A 139 -4.64 18.67 -3.23
CA VAL A 139 -4.78 17.24 -2.93
C VAL A 139 -3.74 16.84 -1.89
N ARG A 140 -4.15 16.18 -0.81
CA ARG A 140 -3.20 15.59 0.13
C ARG A 140 -2.72 14.24 -0.41
N SER A 141 -1.42 14.09 -0.56
CA SER A 141 -0.78 12.85 -1.00
C SER A 141 -0.10 12.16 0.18
N ILE A 142 -0.44 10.90 0.42
CA ILE A 142 0.15 10.10 1.49
C ILE A 142 0.75 8.84 0.88
N ASN A 143 1.99 8.54 1.27
CA ASN A 143 2.70 7.33 0.88
C ASN A 143 3.22 6.64 2.14
N PRO A 144 2.86 5.37 2.41
CA PRO A 144 3.41 4.63 3.55
C PRO A 144 4.89 4.27 3.37
N GLY A 145 5.46 4.45 2.18
CA GLY A 145 6.78 3.95 1.85
C GLY A 145 6.82 2.43 1.71
N SER A 146 8.01 1.86 1.69
CA SER A 146 8.24 0.42 1.72
C SER A 146 8.82 0.02 3.08
N PRO A 147 8.23 -0.92 3.80
CA PRO A 147 8.85 -1.44 5.01
C PRO A 147 10.03 -2.36 4.69
N ALA A 148 9.98 -3.07 3.56
CA ALA A 148 10.98 -4.07 3.19
C ALA A 148 12.24 -3.45 2.54
N ILE A 149 12.05 -2.44 1.72
CA ILE A 149 13.11 -1.80 0.94
C ILE A 149 12.96 -0.26 1.01
N PRO A 150 13.05 0.34 2.21
CA PRO A 150 12.89 1.79 2.36
C PRO A 150 13.99 2.54 1.64
N LYS A 151 13.67 3.73 1.10
CA LYS A 151 14.62 4.62 0.42
C LYS A 151 14.74 5.95 1.15
N ASP A 152 15.80 6.67 0.87
CA ASP A 152 16.08 8.03 1.36
C ASP A 152 16.01 8.18 2.89
N GLY A 153 16.37 7.11 3.63
CA GLY A 153 16.30 7.10 5.09
C GLY A 153 14.88 7.06 5.66
N SER A 154 13.90 6.78 4.82
CA SER A 154 12.51 6.65 5.22
C SER A 154 12.33 5.50 6.22
N PRO A 155 11.62 5.71 7.33
CA PRO A 155 11.32 4.61 8.25
C PRO A 155 10.25 3.69 7.69
N PRO A 156 10.24 2.41 8.05
CA PRO A 156 9.10 1.53 7.81
C PRO A 156 7.82 2.10 8.40
N SER A 157 6.78 2.25 7.58
CA SER A 157 5.54 2.92 7.98
C SER A 157 4.30 2.33 7.31
N TYR A 158 3.14 2.73 7.82
CA TYR A 158 1.82 2.38 7.31
C TYR A 158 0.86 3.56 7.50
N VAL A 159 -0.31 3.50 6.92
CA VAL A 159 -1.34 4.54 7.07
C VAL A 159 -2.56 3.94 7.74
N ILE A 160 -3.12 4.65 8.74
CA ILE A 160 -4.43 4.34 9.30
C ILE A 160 -5.43 5.35 8.76
N ILE A 161 -6.57 4.84 8.31
CA ILE A 161 -7.67 5.65 7.78
C ILE A 161 -8.93 5.30 8.57
N GLU A 162 -9.48 6.29 9.26
CA GLU A 162 -10.69 6.14 10.06
C GLU A 162 -11.43 7.48 10.14
N ASP A 163 -12.76 7.47 9.96
CA ASP A 163 -13.65 8.63 10.12
C ASP A 163 -13.20 9.93 9.43
N GLY A 164 -12.63 9.78 8.20
CA GLY A 164 -12.16 10.91 7.41
C GLY A 164 -10.74 11.38 7.75
N VAL A 165 -10.11 10.76 8.74
CA VAL A 165 -8.73 11.04 9.12
C VAL A 165 -7.81 9.95 8.51
N ALA A 166 -6.72 10.39 7.88
CA ALA A 166 -5.64 9.51 7.44
C ALA A 166 -4.36 9.90 8.17
N GLU A 167 -3.72 8.95 8.84
CA GLU A 167 -2.54 9.16 9.66
C GLU A 167 -1.41 8.23 9.23
N LEU A 168 -0.25 8.82 8.91
CA LEU A 168 0.98 8.08 8.64
C LEU A 168 1.65 7.69 9.96
N LYS A 169 1.83 6.39 10.19
CA LYS A 169 2.39 5.82 11.43
C LYS A 169 3.63 4.96 11.11
N ARG A 170 4.48 4.75 12.12
CA ARG A 170 5.66 3.86 12.01
C ARG A 170 5.37 2.50 12.62
N PHE A 171 5.99 1.47 12.03
CA PHE A 171 5.97 0.12 12.59
C PHE A 171 6.75 0.01 13.91
#